data_abf857bf3cfec0e22ecf9c11930ee6df
#
_entry.id   abf857bf3cfec0e22ecf9c11930ee6df
#
_cell.length_a   1.000
_cell.length_b   1.000
_cell.length_c   1.000
_cell.angle_alpha   90.00
_cell.angle_beta   90.00
_cell.angle_gamma   90.00
#
_symmetry.space_group_name_H-M   'P 1'
#
loop_
_entity.id
_entity.type
_entity.pdbx_description
1 polymer ?
#
loop_
_entity_poly.entity_id
_entity_poly.type
_entity_poly.pdbx_seq_one_letter_code
_entity_poly.pdbx_strand_id
1 'polypeptide(L)'
;KVVERGKGDGLYINTSGVGIVPDGVAIAPQLAVSGDLVLLSGTLGDHGMAIMSVREGLEFETTIESDCAALHTMVRDLLAAAPGVHVLRDPTRGGLSSALNEIATQASVGIVVQEDRIPVRPQVRSACELLGLDPYFVANEGKLIAIVERAQGDAALAALRAHPLGADAAIIGEVTAAHPGM
;
A
#
# COMPACT_ATOMS: atom_id res chain seq x y z
N LYS A 1 10.29 1.03 -19.22
CA LYS A 1 9.26 0.01 -19.47
C LYS A 1 9.52 -0.63 -20.83
N VAL A 2 9.51 -1.97 -20.88
CA VAL A 2 9.71 -2.71 -22.13
C VAL A 2 8.34 -3.26 -22.56
N VAL A 3 7.97 -3.02 -23.79
CA VAL A 3 6.76 -3.57 -24.40
C VAL A 3 7.12 -4.31 -25.69
N GLU A 4 6.31 -5.28 -26.06
CA GLU A 4 6.46 -6.00 -27.31
C GLU A 4 6.30 -5.04 -28.52
N ARG A 5 7.02 -5.34 -29.60
CA ARG A 5 6.95 -4.54 -30.82
C ARG A 5 5.51 -4.50 -31.36
N GLY A 6 5.01 -3.28 -31.58
CA GLY A 6 3.64 -3.06 -32.05
C GLY A 6 2.57 -3.01 -30.96
N LYS A 7 2.94 -3.21 -29.69
CA LYS A 7 2.04 -3.12 -28.52
C LYS A 7 2.16 -1.78 -27.78
N GLY A 8 2.86 -0.81 -28.32
CA GLY A 8 2.98 0.52 -27.74
C GLY A 8 1.78 1.41 -28.05
N ASP A 9 1.34 2.18 -27.05
CA ASP A 9 0.17 3.07 -27.16
C ASP A 9 0.49 4.42 -27.83
N GLY A 10 1.64 4.54 -28.47
CA GLY A 10 2.06 5.75 -29.19
C GLY A 10 2.65 6.87 -28.31
N LEU A 11 2.24 6.96 -27.04
CA LEU A 11 2.75 7.94 -26.09
C LEU A 11 3.29 7.26 -24.82
N TYR A 12 4.53 7.59 -24.46
CA TYR A 12 5.15 7.13 -23.21
C TYR A 12 5.60 8.34 -22.41
N ILE A 13 5.16 8.42 -21.15
CA ILE A 13 5.57 9.45 -20.22
C ILE A 13 6.45 8.81 -19.16
N ASN A 14 7.69 9.29 -19.03
CA ASN A 14 8.61 8.89 -17.97
C ASN A 14 8.91 10.10 -17.10
N THR A 15 8.73 9.92 -15.78
CA THR A 15 9.09 10.93 -14.79
C THR A 15 10.24 10.41 -13.93
N SER A 16 11.17 11.28 -13.59
CA SER A 16 12.25 11.00 -12.65
C SER A 16 12.40 12.15 -11.67
N GLY A 17 12.84 11.84 -10.46
CA GLY A 17 13.04 12.83 -9.41
C GLY A 17 14.26 12.49 -8.57
N VAL A 18 14.82 13.53 -7.97
CA VAL A 18 15.89 13.43 -6.96
C VAL A 18 15.38 14.08 -5.69
N GLY A 19 15.58 13.40 -4.55
CA GLY A 19 15.20 13.90 -3.24
C GLY A 19 16.37 13.82 -2.26
N ILE A 20 16.27 14.57 -1.18
CA ILE A 20 17.21 14.51 -0.04
C ILE A 20 16.44 13.86 1.12
N VAL A 21 17.01 12.79 1.68
CA VAL A 21 16.49 12.20 2.92
C VAL A 21 16.89 13.12 4.08
N PRO A 22 15.95 13.60 4.89
CA PRO A 22 16.26 14.45 6.04
C PRO A 22 17.14 13.73 7.05
N ASP A 23 17.98 14.49 7.75
CA ASP A 23 18.80 13.96 8.84
C ASP A 23 17.91 13.31 9.93
N GLY A 24 18.32 12.15 10.42
CA GLY A 24 17.59 11.40 11.44
C GLY A 24 16.44 10.54 10.92
N VAL A 25 16.12 10.60 9.62
CA VAL A 25 15.14 9.71 8.98
C VAL A 25 15.86 8.49 8.42
N ALA A 26 15.50 7.30 8.92
CA ALA A 26 15.98 6.02 8.41
C ALA A 26 14.77 5.12 8.09
N ILE A 27 14.52 4.91 6.80
CA ILE A 27 13.40 4.09 6.32
C ILE A 27 13.93 3.08 5.32
N ALA A 28 13.78 1.79 5.64
CA ALA A 28 14.16 0.70 4.75
C ALA A 28 13.42 -0.59 5.14
N PRO A 29 13.15 -1.49 4.19
CA PRO A 29 12.47 -2.76 4.49
C PRO A 29 13.15 -3.56 5.60
N GLN A 30 14.48 -3.55 5.67
CA GLN A 30 15.31 -4.25 6.66
C GLN A 30 15.16 -3.73 8.10
N LEU A 31 14.52 -2.57 8.28
CA LEU A 31 14.35 -1.96 9.60
C LEU A 31 13.07 -2.43 10.31
N ALA A 32 12.22 -3.22 9.65
CA ALA A 32 11.07 -3.84 10.32
C ALA A 32 11.53 -4.80 11.41
N VAL A 33 11.01 -4.64 12.61
CA VAL A 33 11.34 -5.49 13.77
C VAL A 33 10.09 -6.10 14.39
N SER A 34 10.27 -7.26 15.04
CA SER A 34 9.17 -7.93 15.75
C SER A 34 8.55 -7.01 16.81
N GLY A 35 7.23 -6.90 16.77
CA GLY A 35 6.44 -6.02 17.63
C GLY A 35 5.96 -4.75 16.95
N ASP A 36 6.50 -4.38 15.79
CA ASP A 36 5.99 -3.26 15.00
C ASP A 36 4.56 -3.50 14.53
N LEU A 37 3.84 -2.41 14.31
CA LEU A 37 2.49 -2.42 13.73
C LEU A 37 2.55 -2.16 12.23
N VAL A 38 1.69 -2.85 11.49
CA VAL A 38 1.51 -2.67 10.05
C VAL A 38 0.27 -1.83 9.82
N LEU A 39 0.46 -0.66 9.20
CA LEU A 39 -0.61 0.27 8.85
C LEU A 39 -0.79 0.31 7.33
N LEU A 40 -2.03 0.48 6.91
CA LEU A 40 -2.40 0.73 5.52
C LEU A 40 -3.13 2.08 5.44
N SER A 41 -2.78 2.91 4.48
CA SER A 41 -3.30 4.29 4.39
C SER A 41 -4.74 4.41 3.87
N GLY A 42 -5.35 3.33 3.39
CA GLY A 42 -6.71 3.37 2.87
C GLY A 42 -7.16 2.06 2.24
N THR A 43 -8.19 2.10 1.41
CA THR A 43 -8.80 0.92 0.77
C THR A 43 -7.90 0.28 -0.28
N LEU A 44 -8.03 -1.04 -0.48
CA LEU A 44 -7.28 -1.81 -1.49
C LEU A 44 -8.11 -2.09 -2.75
N GLY A 45 -7.39 -2.25 -3.87
CA GLY A 45 -7.88 -2.75 -5.13
C GLY A 45 -8.57 -1.71 -6.02
N ASP A 46 -8.74 -0.47 -5.56
CA ASP A 46 -9.43 0.58 -6.31
C ASP A 46 -8.79 0.83 -7.69
N HIS A 47 -7.46 1.05 -7.74
CA HIS A 47 -6.76 1.30 -9.00
C HIS A 47 -6.85 0.12 -9.96
N GLY A 48 -6.46 -1.07 -9.49
CA GLY A 48 -6.42 -2.24 -10.36
C GLY A 48 -7.79 -2.59 -10.92
N MET A 49 -8.86 -2.49 -10.14
CA MET A 49 -10.21 -2.73 -10.61
C MET A 49 -10.69 -1.64 -11.57
N ALA A 50 -10.36 -0.36 -11.32
CA ALA A 50 -10.66 0.73 -12.24
C ALA A 50 -9.99 0.52 -13.62
N ILE A 51 -8.73 0.09 -13.65
CA ILE A 51 -8.01 -0.18 -14.90
C ILE A 51 -8.55 -1.43 -15.61
N MET A 52 -8.84 -2.50 -14.86
CA MET A 52 -9.37 -3.74 -15.44
C MET A 52 -10.76 -3.53 -16.03
N SER A 53 -11.64 -2.77 -15.38
CA SER A 53 -12.97 -2.48 -15.90
C SER A 53 -12.89 -1.82 -17.29
N VAL A 54 -11.99 -0.86 -17.47
CA VAL A 54 -11.79 -0.19 -18.78
C VAL A 54 -11.19 -1.14 -19.81
N ARG A 55 -10.19 -1.95 -19.43
CA ARG A 55 -9.49 -2.85 -20.37
C ARG A 55 -10.35 -4.00 -20.87
N GLU A 56 -11.16 -4.56 -19.99
CA GLU A 56 -12.01 -5.72 -20.28
C GLU A 56 -13.43 -5.30 -20.70
N GLY A 57 -13.71 -3.99 -20.76
CA GLY A 57 -15.04 -3.48 -21.11
C GLY A 57 -16.11 -3.89 -20.09
N LEU A 58 -15.74 -4.02 -18.81
CA LEU A 58 -16.67 -4.41 -17.75
C LEU A 58 -17.48 -3.19 -17.30
N GLU A 59 -18.79 -3.32 -17.37
CA GLU A 59 -19.71 -2.32 -16.82
C GLU A 59 -20.16 -2.78 -15.42
N PHE A 60 -19.80 -2.01 -14.40
CA PHE A 60 -20.30 -2.18 -13.05
C PHE A 60 -21.44 -1.18 -12.78
N GLU A 61 -22.39 -1.54 -11.93
CA GLU A 61 -23.50 -0.65 -11.54
C GLU A 61 -23.00 0.64 -10.86
N THR A 62 -21.79 0.60 -10.28
CA THR A 62 -21.13 1.74 -9.64
C THR A 62 -19.77 1.99 -10.27
N THR A 63 -19.41 3.26 -10.41
CA THR A 63 -18.09 3.65 -10.92
C THR A 63 -17.01 3.30 -9.86
N ILE A 64 -15.99 2.54 -10.29
CA ILE A 64 -14.76 2.33 -9.52
C ILE A 64 -13.72 3.29 -10.07
N GLU A 65 -13.26 4.22 -9.23
CA GLU A 65 -12.25 5.22 -9.61
C GLU A 65 -10.87 4.78 -9.13
N SER A 66 -9.85 5.14 -9.94
CA SER A 66 -8.45 4.92 -9.54
C SER A 66 -8.10 5.74 -8.30
N ASP A 67 -7.37 5.13 -7.39
CA ASP A 67 -6.83 5.78 -6.19
C ASP A 67 -5.53 6.57 -6.43
N CYS A 68 -5.10 6.74 -7.68
CA CYS A 68 -3.87 7.44 -8.03
C CYS A 68 -3.82 8.84 -7.42
N ALA A 69 -2.85 9.09 -6.54
CA ALA A 69 -2.75 10.33 -5.78
C ALA A 69 -1.32 10.62 -5.33
N ALA A 70 -1.03 11.90 -5.06
CA ALA A 70 0.26 12.35 -4.53
C ALA A 70 0.29 12.18 -3.00
N LEU A 71 1.18 11.34 -2.48
CA LEU A 71 1.24 10.97 -1.06
C LEU A 71 2.27 11.77 -0.24
N HIS A 72 3.01 12.70 -0.85
CA HIS A 72 4.14 13.39 -0.19
C HIS A 72 3.74 14.16 1.09
N THR A 73 2.55 14.78 1.11
CA THR A 73 2.05 15.48 2.30
C THR A 73 1.64 14.52 3.40
N MET A 74 0.98 13.42 3.06
CA MET A 74 0.65 12.35 4.00
C MET A 74 1.90 11.74 4.64
N VAL A 75 2.94 11.45 3.85
CA VAL A 75 4.21 10.92 4.35
C VAL A 75 4.90 11.93 5.28
N ARG A 76 4.94 13.21 4.91
CA ARG A 76 5.49 14.27 5.77
C ARG A 76 4.78 14.32 7.13
N ASP A 77 3.45 14.32 7.12
CA ASP A 77 2.64 14.44 8.33
C ASP A 77 2.75 13.19 9.21
N LEU A 78 2.83 12.00 8.58
CA LEU A 78 3.09 10.74 9.27
C LEU A 78 4.45 10.75 9.97
N LEU A 79 5.53 11.12 9.27
CA LEU A 79 6.88 11.14 9.84
C LEU A 79 7.03 12.18 10.95
N ALA A 80 6.30 13.29 10.88
CA ALA A 80 6.27 14.29 11.92
C ALA A 80 5.56 13.79 13.19
N ALA A 81 4.51 13.00 13.04
CA ALA A 81 3.72 12.46 14.15
C ALA A 81 4.33 11.18 14.76
N ALA A 82 4.99 10.38 13.95
CA ALA A 82 5.56 9.08 14.34
C ALA A 82 6.97 8.92 13.77
N PRO A 83 8.00 9.49 14.41
CA PRO A 83 9.39 9.35 13.97
C PRO A 83 9.92 7.91 14.02
N GLY A 84 9.24 6.98 14.70
CA GLY A 84 9.54 5.54 14.71
C GLY A 84 8.92 4.77 13.55
N VAL A 85 8.69 5.41 12.40
CA VAL A 85 8.40 4.71 11.15
C VAL A 85 9.67 4.02 10.65
N HIS A 86 9.62 2.69 10.52
CA HIS A 86 10.73 1.87 10.06
C HIS A 86 10.66 1.59 8.55
N VAL A 87 9.45 1.40 8.01
CA VAL A 87 9.24 1.08 6.60
C VAL A 87 8.10 1.91 6.01
N LEU A 88 8.31 2.40 4.80
CA LEU A 88 7.27 2.91 3.91
C LEU A 88 7.36 2.17 2.58
N ARG A 89 6.22 1.69 2.08
CA ARG A 89 6.13 0.92 0.83
C ARG A 89 4.82 1.19 0.11
N ASP A 90 4.88 1.39 -1.18
CA ASP A 90 3.70 1.41 -2.05
C ASP A 90 3.27 -0.03 -2.40
N PRO A 91 1.99 -0.41 -2.22
CA PRO A 91 1.47 -1.72 -2.59
C PRO A 91 1.03 -1.74 -4.08
N THR A 92 1.96 -1.47 -5.01
CA THR A 92 1.69 -1.43 -6.45
C THR A 92 1.60 -2.84 -7.05
N ARG A 93 2.56 -3.30 -7.82
CA ARG A 93 2.52 -4.63 -8.46
C ARG A 93 2.49 -5.75 -7.44
N GLY A 94 1.51 -6.66 -7.61
CA GLY A 94 1.28 -7.77 -6.68
C GLY A 94 0.63 -7.35 -5.37
N GLY A 95 0.20 -6.08 -5.27
CA GLY A 95 -0.61 -5.55 -4.19
C GLY A 95 0.04 -5.59 -2.83
N LEU A 96 -0.81 -5.65 -1.80
CA LEU A 96 -0.41 -5.76 -0.40
C LEU A 96 0.42 -7.02 -0.14
N SER A 97 -0.02 -8.16 -0.67
CA SER A 97 0.63 -9.46 -0.44
C SER A 97 2.09 -9.46 -0.87
N SER A 98 2.40 -9.03 -2.10
CA SER A 98 3.78 -9.00 -2.57
C SER A 98 4.63 -8.02 -1.78
N ALA A 99 4.11 -6.83 -1.47
CA ALA A 99 4.84 -5.82 -0.71
C ALA A 99 5.20 -6.31 0.70
N LEU A 100 4.27 -6.95 1.41
CA LEU A 100 4.53 -7.49 2.75
C LEU A 100 5.51 -8.68 2.72
N ASN A 101 5.40 -9.59 1.73
CA ASN A 101 6.35 -10.69 1.55
C ASN A 101 7.78 -10.20 1.25
N GLU A 102 7.92 -9.15 0.43
CA GLU A 102 9.22 -8.53 0.16
C GLU A 102 9.84 -7.96 1.44
N ILE A 103 9.05 -7.26 2.26
CA ILE A 103 9.50 -6.69 3.54
C ILE A 103 9.89 -7.82 4.50
N ALA A 104 9.02 -8.81 4.69
CA ALA A 104 9.26 -9.95 5.59
C ALA A 104 10.55 -10.68 5.25
N THR A 105 10.79 -10.92 3.95
CA THR A 105 12.00 -11.56 3.45
C THR A 105 13.24 -10.71 3.73
N GLN A 106 13.20 -9.41 3.42
CA GLN A 106 14.35 -8.52 3.57
C GLN A 106 14.72 -8.24 5.04
N ALA A 107 13.72 -8.18 5.91
CA ALA A 107 13.93 -8.00 7.36
C ALA A 107 14.15 -9.32 8.10
N SER A 108 13.93 -10.48 7.47
CA SER A 108 13.96 -11.81 8.10
C SER A 108 13.00 -11.90 9.29
N VAL A 109 11.78 -11.37 9.12
CA VAL A 109 10.68 -11.39 10.09
C VAL A 109 9.45 -12.06 9.51
N GLY A 110 8.46 -12.39 10.35
CA GLY A 110 7.11 -12.73 9.92
C GLY A 110 6.21 -11.49 9.97
N ILE A 111 5.16 -11.48 9.16
CA ILE A 111 4.11 -10.46 9.21
C ILE A 111 2.75 -11.16 9.30
N VAL A 112 2.00 -10.83 10.33
CA VAL A 112 0.63 -11.33 10.53
C VAL A 112 -0.34 -10.21 10.23
N VAL A 113 -1.24 -10.43 9.28
CA VAL A 113 -2.31 -9.50 8.95
C VAL A 113 -3.67 -10.04 9.41
N GLN A 114 -4.57 -9.15 9.78
CA GLN A 114 -5.94 -9.46 10.17
C GLN A 114 -6.85 -9.06 9.00
N GLU A 115 -7.38 -10.05 8.32
CA GLU A 115 -8.15 -9.86 7.08
C GLU A 115 -9.38 -8.95 7.28
N ASP A 116 -10.05 -9.06 8.41
CA ASP A 116 -11.22 -8.26 8.79
C ASP A 116 -10.89 -6.78 9.02
N ARG A 117 -9.62 -6.45 9.20
CA ARG A 117 -9.13 -5.06 9.36
C ARG A 117 -8.64 -4.42 8.08
N ILE A 118 -8.50 -5.19 7.01
CA ILE A 118 -8.03 -4.66 5.72
C ILE A 118 -9.21 -3.99 5.01
N PRO A 119 -9.19 -2.66 4.81
CA PRO A 119 -10.30 -1.96 4.18
C PRO A 119 -10.34 -2.26 2.68
N VAL A 120 -11.46 -2.79 2.22
CA VAL A 120 -11.78 -3.01 0.80
C VAL A 120 -13.20 -2.53 0.55
N ARG A 121 -13.40 -1.67 -0.43
CA ARG A 121 -14.72 -1.16 -0.78
C ARG A 121 -15.64 -2.29 -1.26
N PRO A 122 -16.93 -2.31 -0.92
CA PRO A 122 -17.85 -3.38 -1.32
C PRO A 122 -17.86 -3.62 -2.84
N GLN A 123 -17.89 -2.54 -3.65
CA GLN A 123 -17.87 -2.67 -5.11
C GLN A 123 -16.57 -3.28 -5.65
N VAL A 124 -15.42 -2.99 -5.02
CA VAL A 124 -14.13 -3.59 -5.38
C VAL A 124 -14.12 -5.07 -5.00
N ARG A 125 -14.64 -5.42 -3.81
CA ARG A 125 -14.75 -6.81 -3.37
C ARG A 125 -15.62 -7.62 -4.33
N SER A 126 -16.82 -7.11 -4.69
CA SER A 126 -17.72 -7.77 -5.62
C SER A 126 -17.10 -7.92 -7.02
N ALA A 127 -16.36 -6.90 -7.50
CA ALA A 127 -15.67 -6.99 -8.78
C ALA A 127 -14.55 -8.05 -8.74
N CYS A 128 -13.77 -8.13 -7.66
CA CYS A 128 -12.76 -9.17 -7.48
C CYS A 128 -13.39 -10.57 -7.44
N GLU A 129 -14.47 -10.76 -6.69
CA GLU A 129 -15.19 -12.04 -6.62
C GLU A 129 -15.70 -12.50 -7.99
N LEU A 130 -16.29 -11.58 -8.78
CA LEU A 130 -16.77 -11.87 -10.13
C LEU A 130 -15.64 -12.33 -11.07
N LEU A 131 -14.44 -11.76 -10.90
CA LEU A 131 -13.28 -12.05 -11.74
C LEU A 131 -12.40 -13.18 -11.19
N GLY A 132 -12.71 -13.73 -10.04
CA GLY A 132 -11.88 -14.74 -9.35
C GLY A 132 -10.54 -14.18 -8.87
N LEU A 133 -10.51 -12.90 -8.52
CA LEU A 133 -9.33 -12.20 -8.03
C LEU A 133 -9.39 -12.01 -6.52
N ASP A 134 -8.21 -11.99 -5.89
CA ASP A 134 -8.07 -11.61 -4.50
C ASP A 134 -7.63 -10.13 -4.43
N PRO A 135 -8.37 -9.24 -3.74
CA PRO A 135 -8.05 -7.81 -3.65
C PRO A 135 -6.67 -7.53 -3.05
N TYR A 136 -6.09 -8.48 -2.29
CA TYR A 136 -4.78 -8.31 -1.67
C TYR A 136 -3.62 -8.40 -2.68
N PHE A 137 -3.87 -8.97 -3.87
CA PHE A 137 -2.90 -9.02 -4.98
C PHE A 137 -3.15 -7.94 -6.04
N VAL A 138 -4.24 -7.19 -5.91
CA VAL A 138 -4.60 -6.12 -6.86
C VAL A 138 -3.73 -4.89 -6.63
N ALA A 139 -3.26 -4.28 -7.73
CA ALA A 139 -2.39 -3.11 -7.68
C ALA A 139 -3.09 -1.86 -7.14
N ASN A 140 -2.35 -1.06 -6.35
CA ASN A 140 -2.77 0.24 -5.81
C ASN A 140 -1.72 1.29 -6.20
N GLU A 141 -2.13 2.53 -6.46
CA GLU A 141 -1.21 3.61 -6.89
C GLU A 141 -1.16 4.79 -5.91
N GLY A 142 -2.25 5.07 -5.20
CA GLY A 142 -2.36 6.16 -4.22
C GLY A 142 -2.46 5.65 -2.78
N LYS A 143 -1.79 4.56 -2.47
CA LYS A 143 -1.76 3.96 -1.13
C LYS A 143 -0.33 3.70 -0.66
N LEU A 144 -0.16 3.67 0.65
CA LEU A 144 1.10 3.28 1.28
C LEU A 144 0.86 2.29 2.45
N ILE A 145 1.84 1.43 2.64
CA ILE A 145 2.03 0.62 3.83
C ILE A 145 3.06 1.33 4.70
N ALA A 146 2.79 1.47 5.98
CA ALA A 146 3.75 1.92 6.97
C ALA A 146 3.97 0.83 8.02
N ILE A 147 5.23 0.53 8.36
CA ILE A 147 5.57 -0.30 9.50
C ILE A 147 6.19 0.63 10.53
N VAL A 148 5.61 0.62 11.73
CA VAL A 148 5.85 1.65 12.74
C VAL A 148 6.06 0.98 14.09
N GLU A 149 6.98 1.52 14.88
CA GLU A 149 7.16 1.14 16.27
C GLU A 149 5.81 1.13 17.02
N ARG A 150 5.50 0.04 17.73
CA ARG A 150 4.20 -0.16 18.39
C ARG A 150 3.77 1.02 19.26
N ALA A 151 4.70 1.62 19.99
CA ALA A 151 4.42 2.75 20.86
C ALA A 151 3.90 3.99 20.13
N GLN A 152 4.14 4.08 18.82
CA GLN A 152 3.74 5.21 17.98
C GLN A 152 2.59 4.88 17.03
N GLY A 153 2.07 3.66 17.06
CA GLY A 153 1.03 3.19 16.15
C GLY A 153 -0.24 4.03 16.15
N ASP A 154 -0.74 4.43 17.32
CA ASP A 154 -1.95 5.26 17.42
C ASP A 154 -1.70 6.67 16.88
N ALA A 155 -0.54 7.26 17.13
CA ALA A 155 -0.17 8.57 16.60
C ALA A 155 -0.03 8.52 15.07
N ALA A 156 0.59 7.47 14.53
CA ALA A 156 0.71 7.22 13.11
C ALA A 156 -0.66 7.07 12.44
N LEU A 157 -1.55 6.26 13.03
CA LEU A 157 -2.91 6.07 12.52
C LEU A 157 -3.70 7.37 12.54
N ALA A 158 -3.61 8.14 13.62
CA ALA A 158 -4.28 9.44 13.73
C ALA A 158 -3.78 10.42 12.66
N ALA A 159 -2.46 10.48 12.41
CA ALA A 159 -1.88 11.32 11.37
C ALA A 159 -2.36 10.92 9.96
N LEU A 160 -2.38 9.62 9.67
CA LEU A 160 -2.91 9.12 8.40
C LEU A 160 -4.37 9.52 8.22
N ARG A 161 -5.22 9.30 9.24
CA ARG A 161 -6.66 9.59 9.18
C ARG A 161 -7.00 11.07 9.13
N ALA A 162 -6.12 11.93 9.63
CA ALA A 162 -6.28 13.38 9.52
C ALA A 162 -6.05 13.91 8.10
N HIS A 163 -5.37 13.13 7.25
CA HIS A 163 -5.14 13.48 5.85
C HIS A 163 -6.35 13.09 4.99
N PRO A 164 -6.77 13.93 4.02
CA PRO A 164 -7.95 13.63 3.16
C PRO A 164 -7.91 12.28 2.45
N LEU A 165 -6.72 11.81 2.07
CA LEU A 165 -6.51 10.52 1.40
C LEU A 165 -6.42 9.33 2.37
N GLY A 166 -6.46 9.56 3.68
CA GLY A 166 -6.24 8.56 4.71
C GLY A 166 -7.46 8.26 5.58
N ALA A 167 -8.66 8.70 5.19
CA ALA A 167 -9.88 8.52 5.97
C ALA A 167 -10.15 7.06 6.36
N ASP A 168 -9.81 6.12 5.46
CA ASP A 168 -9.97 4.68 5.65
C ASP A 168 -8.69 3.99 6.16
N ALA A 169 -7.70 4.76 6.66
CA ALA A 169 -6.47 4.17 7.18
C ALA A 169 -6.74 3.23 8.37
N ALA A 170 -6.01 2.12 8.43
CA ALA A 170 -6.18 1.10 9.46
C ALA A 170 -4.85 0.46 9.88
N ILE A 171 -4.79 0.02 11.14
CA ILE A 171 -3.78 -0.95 11.58
C ILE A 171 -4.29 -2.32 11.16
N ILE A 172 -3.58 -2.95 10.22
CA ILE A 172 -4.00 -4.20 9.59
C ILE A 172 -3.28 -5.43 10.12
N GLY A 173 -2.23 -5.25 10.93
CA GLY A 173 -1.44 -6.38 11.43
C GLY A 173 -0.23 -5.96 12.23
N GLU A 174 0.65 -6.92 12.43
CA GLU A 174 1.88 -6.75 13.19
C GLU A 174 3.04 -7.58 12.64
N VAL A 175 4.26 -7.13 12.93
CA VAL A 175 5.50 -7.85 12.64
C VAL A 175 5.79 -8.80 13.78
N THR A 176 6.18 -10.04 13.47
CA THR A 176 6.47 -11.10 14.43
C THR A 176 7.83 -11.76 14.18
N ALA A 177 8.39 -12.38 15.20
CA ALA A 177 9.57 -13.22 15.07
C ALA A 177 9.24 -14.64 14.55
N ALA A 178 7.94 -15.03 14.57
CA ALA A 178 7.51 -16.31 14.03
C ALA A 178 7.49 -16.29 12.50
N HIS A 179 7.79 -17.43 11.89
CA HIS A 179 7.74 -17.62 10.43
C HIS A 179 8.54 -16.57 9.62
N PRO A 180 9.87 -16.42 9.85
CA PRO A 180 10.68 -15.43 9.14
C PRO A 180 10.59 -15.58 7.63
N GLY A 181 10.38 -14.47 6.91
CA GLY A 181 10.23 -14.44 5.47
C GLY A 181 8.82 -14.72 4.94
N MET A 182 7.84 -14.76 5.83
CA MET A 182 6.42 -14.97 5.48
C MET A 182 5.53 -13.87 6.06
#